data_78f68377df2a2c253da13cac4c36037d
#
_entry.id   78f68377df2a2c253da13cac4c36037d
#
_cell.length_a   1.000
_cell.length_b   1.000
_cell.length_c   1.000
_cell.angle_alpha   90.00
_cell.angle_beta   90.00
_cell.angle_gamma   90.00
#
_symmetry.space_group_name_H-M   'P 1'
#
loop_
_entity.id
_entity.type
_entity.pdbx_description
1 polymer ?
#
loop_
_entity_poly.entity_id
_entity_poly.type
_entity_poly.pdbx_seq_one_letter_code
_entity_poly.pdbx_strand_id
1 'polypeptide(L)'
;MKRLDEIDVYEMTAAVRQISEYKLTINDYFDLMTIWFRDVLYMKATNDVNGLIFKDEVYDIKKQAAKRSYQGIETILQALETAKVRLNANVNFDLVIELLLLTIKEN
;
A
#
# COMPACT_ATOMS: atom_id res chain seq x y z
N MET A 1 -0.39 -7.63 3.37
CA MET A 1 -1.27 -6.64 2.72
C MET A 1 -2.51 -7.23 2.08
N LYS A 2 -2.87 -8.43 2.48
CA LYS A 2 -3.93 -9.18 1.80
C LYS A 2 -5.33 -8.60 1.89
N ARG A 3 -5.63 -7.79 2.86
CA ARG A 3 -6.98 -7.29 3.12
C ARG A 3 -7.03 -5.77 3.12
N LEU A 4 -6.26 -5.14 2.23
CA LEU A 4 -6.17 -3.69 2.17
C LEU A 4 -7.51 -2.99 1.97
N ASP A 5 -8.43 -3.62 1.27
CA ASP A 5 -9.76 -3.08 1.05
C ASP A 5 -10.65 -3.15 2.30
N GLU A 6 -10.29 -4.00 3.25
CA GLU A 6 -11.03 -4.20 4.50
C GLU A 6 -10.27 -3.65 5.71
N ILE A 7 -9.03 -3.22 5.52
CA ILE A 7 -8.18 -2.73 6.60
C ILE A 7 -8.75 -1.43 7.16
N ASP A 8 -8.90 -1.39 8.45
CA ASP A 8 -9.17 -0.16 9.18
C ASP A 8 -7.87 0.40 9.79
N VAL A 9 -7.98 1.55 10.44
CA VAL A 9 -6.82 2.23 11.05
C VAL A 9 -6.14 1.34 12.09
N TYR A 10 -6.92 0.59 12.86
CA TYR A 10 -6.41 -0.28 13.90
C TYR A 10 -5.56 -1.41 13.32
N GLU A 11 -6.09 -2.10 12.31
CA GLU A 11 -5.37 -3.22 11.68
C GLU A 11 -4.05 -2.76 11.05
N MET A 12 -4.06 -1.62 10.39
CA MET A 12 -2.84 -1.09 9.77
C MET A 12 -1.82 -0.68 10.82
N THR A 13 -2.26 -0.05 11.91
CA THR A 13 -1.37 0.31 13.02
C THR A 13 -0.72 -0.93 13.62
N ALA A 14 -1.49 -2.00 13.81
CA ALA A 14 -0.97 -3.26 14.30
C ALA A 14 0.05 -3.86 13.33
N ALA A 15 -0.21 -3.80 12.02
CA ALA A 15 0.71 -4.28 10.99
C ALA A 15 2.02 -3.50 11.00
N VAL A 16 1.95 -2.18 11.12
CA VAL A 16 3.15 -1.33 11.21
C VAL A 16 3.97 -1.67 12.44
N ARG A 17 3.33 -1.89 13.58
CA ARG A 17 4.03 -2.31 14.81
C ARG A 17 4.71 -3.65 14.63
N GLN A 18 4.03 -4.60 14.02
CA GLN A 18 4.58 -5.92 13.76
C GLN A 18 5.81 -5.84 12.87
N ILE A 19 5.77 -5.01 11.83
CA ILE A 19 6.90 -4.78 10.93
C ILE A 19 8.06 -4.13 11.69
N SER A 20 7.77 -3.19 12.57
CA SER A 20 8.79 -2.56 13.41
C SER A 20 9.52 -3.57 14.30
N GLU A 21 8.83 -4.61 14.78
CA GLU A 21 9.43 -5.70 15.53
C GLU A 21 10.47 -6.48 14.71
N TYR A 22 10.31 -6.50 13.39
CA TYR A 22 11.29 -7.09 12.47
C TYR A 22 12.37 -6.09 12.06
N LYS A 23 12.47 -4.95 12.74
CA LYS A 23 13.49 -3.91 12.51
C LYS A 23 13.42 -3.22 11.15
N LEU A 24 12.26 -3.26 10.51
CA LEU A 24 12.03 -2.47 9.30
C LEU A 24 11.67 -1.05 9.67
N THR A 25 12.17 -0.08 8.91
CA THR A 25 11.76 1.31 9.07
C THR A 25 10.38 1.51 8.43
N ILE A 26 9.70 2.59 8.84
CA ILE A 26 8.41 2.93 8.23
C ILE A 26 8.58 3.27 6.74
N ASN A 27 9.71 3.84 6.35
CA ASN A 27 10.01 4.10 4.94
C ASN A 27 10.13 2.81 4.15
N ASP A 28 10.77 1.80 4.70
CA ASP A 28 10.88 0.48 4.08
C ASP A 28 9.49 -0.14 3.88
N TYR A 29 8.61 0.02 4.87
CA TYR A 29 7.24 -0.45 4.75
C TYR A 29 6.50 0.26 3.63
N PHE A 30 6.64 1.57 3.52
CA PHE A 30 6.01 2.31 2.43
C PHE A 30 6.57 1.91 1.07
N ASP A 31 7.86 1.61 0.99
CA ASP A 31 8.46 1.10 -0.23
C ASP A 31 7.88 -0.25 -0.64
N LEU A 32 7.67 -1.15 0.33
CA LEU A 32 7.03 -2.44 0.07
C LEU A 32 5.59 -2.26 -0.41
N MET A 33 4.84 -1.36 0.21
CA MET A 33 3.47 -1.05 -0.22
C MET A 33 3.45 -0.48 -1.63
N THR A 34 4.41 0.37 -1.97
CA THR A 34 4.53 0.94 -3.29
C THR A 34 4.75 -0.16 -4.34
N ILE A 35 5.66 -1.08 -4.06
CA ILE A 35 5.92 -2.22 -4.96
C ILE A 35 4.66 -3.07 -5.12
N TRP A 36 3.95 -3.33 -4.03
CA TRP A 36 2.72 -4.13 -4.06
C TRP A 36 1.64 -3.47 -4.92
N PHE A 37 1.41 -2.17 -4.77
CA PHE A 37 0.43 -1.46 -5.60
C PHE A 37 0.88 -1.32 -7.05
N ARG A 38 2.19 -1.27 -7.32
CA ARG A 38 2.70 -1.36 -8.69
C ARG A 38 2.39 -2.71 -9.31
N ASP A 39 2.50 -3.79 -8.53
CA ASP A 39 2.09 -5.12 -8.98
C ASP A 39 0.59 -5.16 -9.28
N VAL A 40 -0.24 -4.53 -8.46
CA VAL A 40 -1.68 -4.41 -8.71
C VAL A 40 -1.93 -3.69 -10.03
N LEU A 41 -1.25 -2.57 -10.27
CA LEU A 41 -1.38 -1.82 -11.51
C LEU A 41 -0.92 -2.64 -12.72
N TYR A 42 0.22 -3.30 -12.59
CA TYR A 42 0.76 -4.17 -13.64
C TYR A 42 -0.21 -5.28 -14.00
N MET A 43 -0.76 -5.96 -13.00
CA MET A 43 -1.74 -7.02 -13.21
C MET A 43 -2.99 -6.49 -13.91
N LYS A 44 -3.47 -5.33 -13.48
CA LYS A 44 -4.65 -4.70 -14.10
C LYS A 44 -4.41 -4.39 -15.58
N ALA A 45 -3.21 -3.93 -15.91
CA ALA A 45 -2.87 -3.51 -17.27
C ALA A 45 -2.56 -4.71 -18.19
N THR A 46 -1.91 -5.76 -17.68
CA THR A 46 -1.35 -6.82 -18.51
C THR A 46 -1.97 -8.19 -18.28
N ASN A 47 -2.51 -8.43 -17.10
CA ASN A 47 -2.97 -9.76 -16.65
C ASN A 47 -1.86 -10.83 -16.72
N ASP A 48 -0.60 -10.43 -16.61
CA ASP A 48 0.57 -11.29 -16.71
C ASP A 48 1.18 -11.54 -15.33
N VAL A 49 0.99 -12.76 -14.80
CA VAL A 49 1.52 -13.15 -13.48
C VAL A 49 3.03 -13.19 -13.43
N ASN A 50 3.68 -13.43 -14.55
CA ASN A 50 5.14 -13.62 -14.59
C ASN A 50 5.91 -12.33 -14.33
N GLY A 51 5.29 -11.18 -14.55
CA GLY A 51 5.92 -9.88 -14.31
C GLY A 51 5.78 -9.36 -12.89
N LEU A 52 5.09 -10.08 -12.01
CA LEU A 52 4.86 -9.64 -10.64
C LEU A 52 6.10 -9.86 -9.77
N ILE A 53 6.33 -8.94 -8.84
CA ILE A 53 7.36 -9.08 -7.81
C ILE A 53 6.85 -9.98 -6.68
N PHE A 54 5.62 -9.75 -6.22
CA PHE A 54 4.98 -10.56 -5.18
C PHE A 54 4.18 -11.71 -5.79
N LYS A 55 4.87 -12.66 -6.39
CA LYS A 55 4.24 -13.79 -7.11
C LYS A 55 3.36 -14.67 -6.23
N ASP A 56 3.72 -14.81 -4.95
CA ASP A 56 2.96 -15.61 -3.99
C ASP A 56 1.63 -14.95 -3.59
N GLU A 57 1.45 -13.69 -3.94
CA GLU A 57 0.27 -12.91 -3.60
C GLU A 57 -0.65 -12.69 -4.81
N VAL A 58 -0.50 -13.49 -5.86
CA VAL A 58 -1.24 -13.32 -7.13
C VAL A 58 -2.74 -13.23 -6.92
N TYR A 59 -3.31 -14.08 -6.08
CA TYR A 59 -4.76 -14.08 -5.85
C TYR A 59 -5.23 -12.73 -5.31
N ASP A 60 -4.57 -12.24 -4.29
CA ASP A 60 -4.92 -10.97 -3.66
C ASP A 60 -4.67 -9.78 -4.59
N ILE A 61 -3.58 -9.83 -5.36
CA ILE A 61 -3.26 -8.80 -6.36
C ILE A 61 -4.33 -8.73 -7.43
N LYS A 62 -4.78 -9.87 -7.96
CA LYS A 62 -5.88 -9.93 -8.94
C LYS A 62 -7.17 -9.35 -8.38
N LYS A 63 -7.48 -9.67 -7.13
CA LYS A 63 -8.68 -9.16 -6.46
C LYS A 63 -8.64 -7.65 -6.35
N GLN A 64 -7.51 -7.10 -5.96
CA GLN A 64 -7.33 -5.65 -5.86
C GLN A 64 -7.36 -4.97 -7.24
N ALA A 65 -6.76 -5.60 -8.25
CA ALA A 65 -6.77 -5.08 -9.61
C ALA A 65 -8.19 -5.01 -10.18
N ALA A 66 -9.02 -6.00 -9.90
CA ALA A 66 -10.41 -6.01 -10.35
C ALA A 66 -11.27 -4.98 -9.65
N LYS A 67 -10.96 -4.69 -8.37
CA LYS A 67 -11.77 -3.85 -7.50
C LYS A 67 -11.47 -2.36 -7.65
N ARG A 68 -10.21 -2.00 -7.92
CA ARG A 68 -9.76 -0.61 -7.96
C ARG A 68 -9.63 -0.12 -9.40
N SER A 69 -9.93 1.16 -9.62
CA SER A 69 -9.71 1.78 -10.92
C SER A 69 -8.22 2.12 -11.12
N TYR A 70 -7.81 2.34 -12.37
CA TYR A 70 -6.46 2.84 -12.65
C TYR A 70 -6.17 4.12 -11.90
N GLN A 71 -7.12 5.06 -11.94
CA GLN A 71 -6.96 6.34 -11.25
C GLN A 71 -6.85 6.15 -9.74
N GLY A 72 -7.65 5.24 -9.18
CA GLY A 72 -7.56 4.92 -7.75
C GLY A 72 -6.20 4.39 -7.36
N ILE A 73 -5.64 3.48 -8.13
CA ILE A 73 -4.32 2.92 -7.87
C ILE A 73 -3.23 4.00 -7.98
N GLU A 74 -3.31 4.85 -8.99
CA GLU A 74 -2.37 5.97 -9.14
C GLU A 74 -2.46 6.94 -7.96
N THR A 75 -3.66 7.22 -7.50
CA THR A 75 -3.88 8.09 -6.34
C THR A 75 -3.23 7.48 -5.09
N ILE A 76 -3.35 6.17 -4.90
CA ILE A 76 -2.71 5.47 -3.77
C ILE A 76 -1.19 5.55 -3.88
N LEU A 77 -0.62 5.33 -5.06
CA LEU A 77 0.82 5.43 -5.26
C LEU A 77 1.35 6.82 -4.96
N GLN A 78 0.63 7.86 -5.37
CA GLN A 78 0.98 9.24 -5.04
C GLN A 78 0.85 9.52 -3.54
N ALA A 79 -0.17 8.95 -2.89
CA ALA A 79 -0.37 9.12 -1.46
C ALA A 79 0.77 8.49 -0.66
N LEU A 80 1.30 7.35 -1.09
CA LEU A 80 2.45 6.72 -0.46
C LEU A 80 3.69 7.60 -0.56
N GLU A 81 3.94 8.18 -1.73
CA GLU A 81 5.05 9.11 -1.93
C GLU A 81 4.92 10.36 -1.06
N THR A 82 3.71 10.93 -1.02
CA THR A 82 3.42 12.10 -0.18
C THR A 82 3.62 11.79 1.29
N ALA A 83 3.20 10.60 1.74
CA ALA A 83 3.38 10.18 3.12
C ALA A 83 4.87 10.13 3.50
N LYS A 84 5.71 9.60 2.63
CA LYS A 84 7.17 9.57 2.86
C LYS A 84 7.73 10.98 2.99
N VAL A 85 7.34 11.88 2.11
CA VAL A 85 7.79 13.29 2.16
C VAL A 85 7.38 13.95 3.47
N ARG A 86 6.13 13.75 3.89
CA ARG A 86 5.62 14.32 5.14
C ARG A 86 6.35 13.80 6.36
N LEU A 87 6.63 12.50 6.41
CA LEU A 87 7.37 11.91 7.52
C LEU A 87 8.79 12.45 7.59
N ASN A 88 9.44 12.63 6.45
CA ASN A 88 10.79 13.20 6.39
C ASN A 88 10.81 14.68 6.77
N ALA A 89 9.67 15.36 6.65
CA ALA A 89 9.50 16.75 7.07
C ALA A 89 9.00 16.90 8.51
N ASN A 90 9.03 15.82 9.31
CA ASN A 90 8.62 15.78 10.71
C ASN A 90 7.15 16.10 10.94
N VAL A 91 6.28 15.80 9.97
CA VAL A 91 4.83 15.87 10.16
C VAL A 91 4.41 14.75 11.12
N ASN A 92 3.35 14.97 11.90
CA ASN A 92 2.88 14.02 12.89
C ASN A 92 2.63 12.65 12.26
N PHE A 93 3.26 11.61 12.83
CA PHE A 93 3.20 10.25 12.31
C PHE A 93 1.75 9.73 12.22
N ASP A 94 0.98 9.87 13.29
CA ASP A 94 -0.39 9.35 13.31
C ASP A 94 -1.26 10.01 12.25
N LEU A 95 -1.11 11.32 12.06
CA LEU A 95 -1.85 12.05 11.04
C LEU A 95 -1.49 11.56 9.64
N VAL A 96 -0.20 11.37 9.37
CA VAL A 96 0.28 10.89 8.07
C VAL A 96 -0.33 9.51 7.76
N ILE A 97 -0.29 8.61 8.75
CA ILE A 97 -0.84 7.26 8.58
C ILE A 97 -2.36 7.31 8.37
N GLU A 98 -3.09 8.10 9.15
CA GLU A 98 -4.54 8.22 9.01
C GLU A 98 -4.94 8.73 7.63
N LEU A 99 -4.26 9.77 7.14
CA LEU A 99 -4.55 10.31 5.81
C LEU A 99 -4.27 9.29 4.71
N LEU A 100 -3.15 8.56 4.83
CA LEU A 100 -2.80 7.52 3.88
C LEU A 100 -3.87 6.42 3.85
N LEU A 101 -4.28 5.93 5.02
CA LEU A 101 -5.28 4.87 5.13
C LEU A 101 -6.63 5.29 4.55
N LEU A 102 -7.05 6.53 4.80
CA LEU A 102 -8.29 7.06 4.21
C LEU A 102 -8.20 7.05 2.69
N THR A 103 -7.07 7.49 2.14
CA THR A 103 -6.85 7.49 0.69
C THR A 103 -6.95 6.08 0.11
N ILE A 104 -6.31 5.11 0.75
CA ILE A 104 -6.37 3.72 0.31
C ILE A 104 -7.80 3.20 0.36
N LYS A 105 -8.52 3.48 1.43
CA LYS A 105 -9.90 3.03 1.62
C LYS A 105 -10.84 3.61 0.56
N GLU A 106 -10.65 4.85 0.18
CA GLU A 106 -11.51 5.56 -0.77
C GLU A 106 -11.21 5.25 -2.23
N ASN A 107 -10.09 4.65 -2.51
CA ASN A 107 -9.62 4.39 -3.87
C ASN A 107 -9.34 2.92 -4.13
#